data_0d9ef182e636a428b1a88faa0dd51034
#
_entry.id   0d9ef182e636a428b1a88faa0dd51034
#
_cell.length_a   1.000
_cell.length_b   1.000
_cell.length_c   1.000
_cell.angle_alpha   90.00
_cell.angle_beta   90.00
_cell.angle_gamma   90.00
#
_symmetry.space_group_name_H-M   'P 1'
#
loop_
_entity.id
_entity.type
_entity.pdbx_description
1 polymer ?
#
loop_
_entity_poly.entity_id
_entity_poly.type
_entity_poly.pdbx_seq_one_letter_code
_entity_poly.pdbx_strand_id
1 'polypeptide(L)'
;LGAVTDKITVLYDTIRLEEKLLIKAAERHDIQIEMVDCKQLFVDLNKNTHEFGNVLQRCVSYYRNIHSTATLEGLGARVVNSLNTGLLAGNKLFTHMLLQKAGIATPEATIAFSKESAMESLEKTGYPKIIKPTVGSWGRMVSKLNDKDSAEGVIESRESMHPAYQMYFLEEFVQRPPRDIRAIVIGDTVAGAIYRVSNDANWKTNTHLGGSAEICEVTNELEDICIKAKNTVQGEIVGVDLMESNDKGLVVHEINNTTEFRNVVKVTGNDIPAQMLDYLKNSSR
;
A
#
# COMPACT_ATOMS: atom_id res chain seq x y z
N LEU A 1 15.47 -13.50 30.16
CA LEU A 1 14.23 -12.79 29.87
C LEU A 1 14.58 -11.29 29.93
N GLY A 2 14.98 -10.69 28.77
CA GLY A 2 15.22 -9.26 28.67
C GLY A 2 13.91 -8.51 28.93
N ALA A 3 13.97 -7.36 29.59
CA ALA A 3 12.82 -6.49 29.76
C ALA A 3 12.31 -6.09 28.36
N VAL A 4 11.04 -6.37 28.08
CA VAL A 4 10.37 -5.83 26.89
C VAL A 4 10.44 -4.32 27.03
N THR A 5 11.24 -3.67 26.18
CA THR A 5 11.33 -2.22 26.18
C THR A 5 10.01 -1.68 25.62
N ASP A 6 9.30 -0.85 26.38
CA ASP A 6 8.07 -0.16 25.94
C ASP A 6 8.33 0.84 24.78
N LYS A 7 9.55 0.84 24.26
CA LYS A 7 10.05 1.74 23.21
C LYS A 7 9.66 1.22 21.84
N ILE A 8 9.07 2.09 21.04
CA ILE A 8 8.75 1.82 19.63
C ILE A 8 9.84 2.37 18.73
N THR A 9 10.40 1.54 17.87
CA THR A 9 11.31 1.99 16.81
C THR A 9 10.53 2.33 15.55
N VAL A 10 10.67 3.54 15.03
CA VAL A 10 10.12 3.95 13.72
C VAL A 10 11.25 3.88 12.69
N LEU A 11 11.25 2.84 11.85
CA LEU A 11 12.26 2.63 10.82
C LEU A 11 11.84 3.32 9.53
N TYR A 12 12.61 4.28 9.06
CA TYR A 12 12.31 5.06 7.85
C TYR A 12 13.51 5.17 6.92
N ASP A 13 13.29 5.55 5.66
CA ASP A 13 14.33 5.94 4.71
C ASP A 13 14.14 7.35 4.15
N THR A 14 12.99 7.95 4.43
CA THR A 14 12.65 9.32 4.03
C THR A 14 11.69 9.90 5.06
N ILE A 15 12.01 11.08 5.59
CA ILE A 15 11.11 11.81 6.51
C ILE A 15 10.10 12.58 5.66
N ARG A 16 8.85 12.14 5.69
CA ARG A 16 7.69 12.81 5.07
C ARG A 16 6.88 13.51 6.17
N LEU A 17 5.71 14.01 5.82
CA LEU A 17 4.78 14.58 6.80
C LEU A 17 4.25 13.50 7.75
N GLU A 18 4.08 12.27 7.27
CA GLU A 18 3.64 11.13 8.06
C GLU A 18 4.57 10.85 9.24
N GLU A 19 5.88 10.79 9.00
CA GLU A 19 6.88 10.56 10.05
C GLU A 19 6.92 11.72 11.06
N LYS A 20 6.73 12.96 10.59
CA LYS A 20 6.62 14.13 11.48
C LYS A 20 5.35 14.11 12.34
N LEU A 21 4.23 13.60 11.80
CA LEU A 21 2.98 13.43 12.54
C LEU A 21 3.10 12.34 13.61
N LEU A 22 3.83 11.25 13.32
CA LEU A 22 4.14 10.21 14.32
C LEU A 22 4.96 10.78 15.49
N ILE A 23 6.00 11.56 15.21
CA ILE A 23 6.81 12.22 16.27
C ILE A 23 5.91 13.11 17.14
N LYS A 24 5.08 13.96 16.53
CA LYS A 24 4.18 14.83 17.28
C LYS A 24 3.12 14.07 18.09
N ALA A 25 2.61 12.95 17.57
CA ALA A 25 1.68 12.11 18.30
C ALA A 25 2.38 11.44 19.51
N ALA A 26 3.59 10.93 19.33
CA ALA A 26 4.37 10.37 20.41
C ALA A 26 4.61 11.37 21.55
N GLU A 27 4.96 12.62 21.22
CA GLU A 27 5.12 13.71 22.18
C GLU A 27 3.82 14.04 22.94
N ARG A 28 2.67 14.11 22.21
CA ARG A 28 1.38 14.41 22.84
C ARG A 28 0.86 13.33 23.78
N HIS A 29 1.18 12.05 23.48
CA HIS A 29 0.67 10.89 24.21
C HIS A 29 1.69 10.26 25.14
N ASP A 30 2.86 10.91 25.34
CA ASP A 30 3.97 10.41 26.17
C ASP A 30 4.38 8.97 25.80
N ILE A 31 4.48 8.71 24.50
CA ILE A 31 4.94 7.42 23.96
C ILE A 31 6.40 7.55 23.56
N GLN A 32 7.26 6.69 24.09
CA GLN A 32 8.67 6.69 23.73
C GLN A 32 8.88 6.07 22.35
N ILE A 33 9.39 6.87 21.42
CA ILE A 33 9.76 6.40 20.08
C ILE A 33 11.24 6.66 19.80
N GLU A 34 11.84 5.81 18.98
CA GLU A 34 13.16 6.01 18.39
C GLU A 34 13.04 6.09 16.88
N MET A 35 13.53 7.17 16.31
CA MET A 35 13.56 7.36 14.84
C MET A 35 14.86 6.79 14.28
N VAL A 36 14.80 5.73 13.46
CA VAL A 36 15.98 5.07 12.88
C VAL A 36 15.97 5.24 11.35
N ASP A 37 16.96 5.92 10.82
CA ASP A 37 17.16 6.01 9.37
C ASP A 37 17.78 4.71 8.84
N CYS A 38 17.01 3.95 8.08
CA CYS A 38 17.43 2.70 7.46
C CYS A 38 18.72 2.83 6.63
N LYS A 39 18.98 4.01 6.05
CA LYS A 39 20.18 4.27 5.26
C LYS A 39 21.45 4.45 6.09
N GLN A 40 21.29 4.70 7.38
CA GLN A 40 22.38 4.83 8.36
C GLN A 40 22.56 3.54 9.17
N LEU A 41 21.59 2.62 9.07
CA LEU A 41 21.61 1.38 9.80
C LEU A 41 22.56 0.38 9.15
N PHE A 42 23.47 -0.18 9.92
CA PHE A 42 24.18 -1.39 9.57
C PHE A 42 24.00 -2.44 10.68
N VAL A 43 23.94 -3.70 10.29
CA VAL A 43 23.67 -4.81 11.19
C VAL A 43 24.66 -5.93 10.95
N ASP A 44 25.35 -6.37 12.01
CA ASP A 44 26.17 -7.58 11.95
C ASP A 44 25.25 -8.80 12.10
N LEU A 45 25.03 -9.52 11.00
CA LEU A 45 24.14 -10.68 10.97
C LEU A 45 24.61 -11.86 11.83
N ASN A 46 25.88 -11.84 12.28
CA ASN A 46 26.45 -12.88 13.14
C ASN A 46 26.33 -12.56 14.62
N LYS A 47 25.91 -11.35 14.97
CA LYS A 47 25.81 -10.87 16.34
C LYS A 47 24.44 -10.25 16.59
N ASN A 48 23.65 -10.87 17.43
CA ASN A 48 22.39 -10.27 17.89
C ASN A 48 22.70 -9.23 19.00
N THR A 49 23.09 -8.01 18.58
CA THR A 49 23.52 -6.95 19.49
C THR A 49 22.50 -5.81 19.61
N HIS A 50 21.42 -5.84 18.85
CA HIS A 50 20.42 -4.77 18.84
C HIS A 50 19.08 -5.25 19.41
N GLU A 51 18.57 -4.52 20.38
CA GLU A 51 17.20 -4.68 20.89
C GLU A 51 16.31 -3.62 20.23
N PHE A 52 15.66 -3.98 19.12
CA PHE A 52 14.79 -3.06 18.39
C PHE A 52 13.37 -2.94 18.98
N GLY A 53 12.97 -3.87 19.85
CA GLY A 53 11.61 -3.89 20.41
C GLY A 53 10.53 -4.04 19.31
N ASN A 54 9.46 -3.23 19.42
CA ASN A 54 8.44 -3.13 18.39
C ASN A 54 8.85 -2.11 17.32
N VAL A 55 8.86 -2.54 16.07
CA VAL A 55 9.27 -1.71 14.94
C VAL A 55 8.08 -1.34 14.07
N LEU A 56 7.84 -0.04 13.88
CA LEU A 56 6.95 0.47 12.84
C LEU A 56 7.75 0.68 11.55
N GLN A 57 7.50 -0.15 10.55
CA GLN A 57 8.15 -0.06 9.26
C GLN A 57 7.55 1.07 8.41
N ARG A 58 8.37 2.06 8.09
CA ARG A 58 7.97 3.27 7.33
C ARG A 58 8.84 3.56 6.10
N CYS A 59 9.76 2.65 5.71
CA CYS A 59 10.54 2.83 4.50
C CYS A 59 9.63 2.90 3.26
N VAL A 60 9.85 3.93 2.44
CA VAL A 60 9.11 4.18 1.19
C VAL A 60 9.62 3.28 0.06
N SER A 61 10.94 3.05 0.01
CA SER A 61 11.55 2.15 -0.96
C SER A 61 11.13 0.72 -0.70
N TYR A 62 10.49 0.08 -1.68
CA TYR A 62 10.07 -1.32 -1.60
C TYR A 62 11.22 -2.25 -1.17
N TYR A 63 12.38 -2.12 -1.82
CA TYR A 63 13.53 -2.98 -1.52
C TYR A 63 14.12 -2.72 -0.12
N ARG A 64 14.24 -1.47 0.31
CA ARG A 64 14.66 -1.18 1.69
C ARG A 64 13.65 -1.69 2.70
N ASN A 65 12.36 -1.52 2.44
CA ASN A 65 11.29 -2.03 3.28
C ASN A 65 11.43 -3.53 3.52
N ILE A 66 11.39 -4.35 2.48
CA ILE A 66 11.41 -5.81 2.63
C ILE A 66 12.74 -6.34 3.19
N HIS A 67 13.89 -5.78 2.78
CA HIS A 67 15.19 -6.28 3.25
C HIS A 67 15.47 -5.86 4.69
N SER A 68 15.16 -4.62 5.08
CA SER A 68 15.33 -4.21 6.48
C SER A 68 14.35 -4.95 7.39
N THR A 69 13.11 -5.18 6.96
CA THR A 69 12.14 -5.99 7.72
C THR A 69 12.65 -7.42 7.90
N ALA A 70 13.10 -8.08 6.82
CA ALA A 70 13.68 -9.42 6.89
C ALA A 70 14.87 -9.48 7.87
N THR A 71 15.74 -8.48 7.85
CA THR A 71 16.89 -8.39 8.75
C THR A 71 16.44 -8.28 10.20
N LEU A 72 15.51 -7.37 10.50
CA LEU A 72 15.07 -7.13 11.88
C LEU A 72 14.26 -8.31 12.45
N GLU A 73 13.36 -8.90 11.65
CA GLU A 73 12.63 -10.11 12.05
C GLU A 73 13.57 -11.31 12.28
N GLY A 74 14.60 -11.46 11.42
CA GLY A 74 15.63 -12.48 11.57
C GLY A 74 16.46 -12.33 12.87
N LEU A 75 16.51 -11.13 13.42
CA LEU A 75 17.13 -10.82 14.73
C LEU A 75 16.14 -10.85 15.91
N GLY A 76 14.89 -11.25 15.65
CA GLY A 76 13.87 -11.41 16.68
C GLY A 76 13.04 -10.16 17.00
N ALA A 77 13.17 -9.07 16.22
CA ALA A 77 12.31 -7.91 16.38
C ALA A 77 10.89 -8.20 15.84
N ARG A 78 9.88 -7.63 16.50
CA ARG A 78 8.52 -7.58 15.95
C ARG A 78 8.39 -6.37 15.01
N VAL A 79 8.12 -6.61 13.75
CA VAL A 79 7.99 -5.54 12.75
C VAL A 79 6.56 -5.45 12.22
N VAL A 80 5.99 -4.27 12.26
CA VAL A 80 4.67 -3.94 11.68
C VAL A 80 4.86 -2.99 10.50
N ASN A 81 4.51 -3.40 9.31
CA ASN A 81 4.01 -4.73 8.92
C ASN A 81 5.17 -5.71 8.72
N SER A 82 4.85 -7.00 8.83
CA SER A 82 5.80 -8.10 8.64
C SER A 82 6.38 -8.17 7.23
N LEU A 83 7.49 -8.92 7.07
CA LEU A 83 8.07 -9.22 5.76
C LEU A 83 7.04 -9.83 4.81
N ASN A 84 6.25 -10.78 5.30
CA ASN A 84 5.23 -11.43 4.48
C ASN A 84 4.20 -10.41 3.96
N THR A 85 3.70 -9.53 4.83
CA THR A 85 2.80 -8.44 4.43
C THR A 85 3.47 -7.51 3.42
N GLY A 86 4.74 -7.16 3.63
CA GLY A 86 5.51 -6.32 2.71
C GLY A 86 5.64 -6.92 1.31
N LEU A 87 5.90 -8.23 1.22
CA LEU A 87 5.98 -8.97 -0.04
C LEU A 87 4.62 -9.06 -0.75
N LEU A 88 3.57 -9.40 -0.02
CA LEU A 88 2.23 -9.62 -0.58
C LEU A 88 1.57 -8.30 -1.00
N ALA A 89 1.50 -7.32 -0.12
CA ALA A 89 0.88 -6.02 -0.40
C ALA A 89 1.76 -5.14 -1.32
N GLY A 90 3.07 -5.32 -1.30
CA GLY A 90 4.00 -4.58 -2.17
C GLY A 90 3.96 -5.02 -3.65
N ASN A 91 3.28 -6.12 -3.97
CA ASN A 91 3.15 -6.65 -5.33
C ASN A 91 1.67 -6.76 -5.74
N LYS A 92 1.26 -5.96 -6.74
CA LYS A 92 -0.14 -5.88 -7.21
C LYS A 92 -0.71 -7.22 -7.70
N LEU A 93 0.12 -8.03 -8.36
CA LEU A 93 -0.29 -9.36 -8.80
C LEU A 93 -0.59 -10.27 -7.60
N PHE A 94 0.29 -10.27 -6.59
CA PHE A 94 0.09 -11.11 -5.40
C PHE A 94 -1.14 -10.67 -4.61
N THR A 95 -1.30 -9.37 -4.39
CA THR A 95 -2.52 -8.81 -3.76
C THR A 95 -3.77 -9.22 -4.54
N HIS A 96 -3.79 -9.04 -5.86
CA HIS A 96 -4.92 -9.37 -6.70
C HIS A 96 -5.33 -10.86 -6.58
N MET A 97 -4.35 -11.77 -6.68
CA MET A 97 -4.59 -13.22 -6.56
C MET A 97 -5.15 -13.61 -5.19
N LEU A 98 -4.68 -12.96 -4.12
CA LEU A 98 -5.17 -13.20 -2.76
C LEU A 98 -6.60 -12.68 -2.56
N LEU A 99 -6.91 -11.48 -3.06
CA LEU A 99 -8.24 -10.91 -3.01
C LEU A 99 -9.25 -11.79 -3.78
N GLN A 100 -8.91 -12.23 -4.99
CA GLN A 100 -9.75 -13.15 -5.77
C GLN A 100 -10.00 -14.47 -5.01
N LYS A 101 -8.95 -15.07 -4.45
CA LYS A 101 -9.06 -16.32 -3.67
C LYS A 101 -9.97 -16.15 -2.45
N ALA A 102 -10.01 -14.97 -1.87
CA ALA A 102 -10.86 -14.63 -0.73
C ALA A 102 -12.30 -14.22 -1.14
N GLY A 103 -12.61 -14.21 -2.44
CA GLY A 103 -13.92 -13.78 -2.94
C GLY A 103 -14.18 -12.27 -2.79
N ILE A 104 -13.14 -11.46 -2.66
CA ILE A 104 -13.23 -10.00 -2.58
C ILE A 104 -13.24 -9.44 -4.00
N ALA A 105 -14.21 -8.59 -4.30
CA ALA A 105 -14.31 -7.95 -5.61
C ALA A 105 -13.06 -7.12 -5.93
N THR A 106 -12.47 -7.40 -7.09
CA THR A 106 -11.32 -6.67 -7.66
C THR A 106 -11.59 -6.34 -9.13
N PRO A 107 -10.88 -5.38 -9.73
CA PRO A 107 -10.92 -5.23 -11.18
C PRO A 107 -10.49 -6.52 -11.87
N GLU A 108 -11.13 -6.88 -13.00
CA GLU A 108 -10.67 -8.01 -13.79
C GLU A 108 -9.24 -7.76 -14.29
N ALA A 109 -8.38 -8.77 -14.20
CA ALA A 109 -6.99 -8.61 -14.59
C ALA A 109 -6.43 -9.84 -15.30
N THR A 110 -5.44 -9.60 -16.14
CA THR A 110 -4.60 -10.62 -16.75
C THR A 110 -3.13 -10.30 -16.52
N ILE A 111 -2.30 -11.33 -16.48
CA ILE A 111 -0.84 -11.20 -16.44
C ILE A 111 -0.25 -11.87 -17.68
N ALA A 112 0.68 -11.18 -18.34
CA ALA A 112 1.44 -11.72 -19.46
C ALA A 112 2.93 -11.52 -19.23
N PHE A 113 3.75 -12.39 -19.79
CA PHE A 113 5.20 -12.44 -19.54
C PHE A 113 6.03 -12.19 -20.81
N SER A 114 5.36 -11.90 -21.93
CA SER A 114 5.98 -11.44 -23.18
C SER A 114 5.10 -10.41 -23.87
N LYS A 115 5.69 -9.65 -24.80
CA LYS A 115 4.97 -8.70 -25.64
C LYS A 115 3.84 -9.39 -26.41
N GLU A 116 4.14 -10.55 -27.01
CA GLU A 116 3.19 -11.30 -27.82
C GLU A 116 1.98 -11.74 -27.01
N SER A 117 2.21 -12.34 -25.84
CA SER A 117 1.12 -12.80 -24.94
C SER A 117 0.32 -11.63 -24.36
N ALA A 118 0.97 -10.47 -24.12
CA ALA A 118 0.27 -9.27 -23.67
C ALA A 118 -0.67 -8.72 -24.76
N MET A 119 -0.19 -8.63 -26.00
CA MET A 119 -1.00 -8.18 -27.13
C MET A 119 -2.14 -9.16 -27.43
N GLU A 120 -1.89 -10.46 -27.41
CA GLU A 120 -2.93 -11.49 -27.57
C GLU A 120 -4.01 -11.38 -26.48
N SER A 121 -3.59 -11.16 -25.22
CA SER A 121 -4.52 -10.92 -24.11
C SER A 121 -5.42 -9.71 -24.36
N LEU A 122 -4.84 -8.61 -24.82
CA LEU A 122 -5.59 -7.37 -25.13
C LEU A 122 -6.58 -7.55 -26.27
N GLU A 123 -6.21 -8.30 -27.31
CA GLU A 123 -7.11 -8.62 -28.42
C GLU A 123 -8.31 -9.47 -27.96
N LYS A 124 -8.10 -10.39 -27.01
CA LYS A 124 -9.16 -11.24 -26.44
C LYS A 124 -10.06 -10.50 -25.47
N THR A 125 -9.50 -9.62 -24.64
CA THR A 125 -10.21 -8.98 -23.51
C THR A 125 -10.70 -7.57 -23.82
N GLY A 126 -10.26 -6.99 -24.96
CA GLY A 126 -10.67 -5.67 -25.46
C GLY A 126 -10.06 -4.49 -24.71
N TYR A 127 -10.46 -3.31 -25.14
CA TYR A 127 -10.01 -2.01 -24.63
C TYR A 127 -11.19 -1.20 -24.06
N PRO A 128 -10.98 -0.19 -23.18
CA PRO A 128 -9.67 0.19 -22.63
C PRO A 128 -9.20 -0.72 -21.50
N LYS A 129 -7.88 -0.84 -21.32
CA LYS A 129 -7.24 -1.52 -20.19
C LYS A 129 -6.26 -0.59 -19.48
N ILE A 130 -5.96 -0.91 -18.22
CA ILE A 130 -4.91 -0.24 -17.45
C ILE A 130 -3.73 -1.17 -17.33
N ILE A 131 -2.56 -0.74 -17.80
CA ILE A 131 -1.31 -1.45 -17.57
C ILE A 131 -0.57 -0.85 -16.37
N LYS A 132 -0.13 -1.71 -15.46
CA LYS A 132 0.60 -1.33 -14.23
C LYS A 132 1.86 -2.17 -14.08
N PRO A 133 2.94 -1.64 -13.46
CA PRO A 133 4.01 -2.49 -12.96
C PRO A 133 3.48 -3.31 -11.77
N THR A 134 3.93 -4.55 -11.62
CA THR A 134 3.56 -5.39 -10.47
C THR A 134 4.04 -4.80 -9.15
N VAL A 135 5.23 -4.18 -9.14
CA VAL A 135 5.80 -3.42 -8.01
C VAL A 135 5.96 -1.97 -8.43
N GLY A 136 5.41 -1.06 -7.65
CA GLY A 136 5.48 0.39 -7.91
C GLY A 136 4.42 1.16 -7.16
N SER A 137 4.63 2.47 -6.99
CA SER A 137 3.76 3.37 -6.23
C SER A 137 3.52 4.70 -6.95
N TRP A 138 2.59 5.50 -6.44
CA TRP A 138 2.24 6.85 -6.90
C TRP A 138 1.80 6.95 -8.36
N GLY A 139 1.20 5.90 -8.92
CA GLY A 139 0.73 5.89 -10.31
C GLY A 139 1.84 5.99 -11.35
N ARG A 140 3.12 5.81 -10.97
CA ARG A 140 4.24 5.77 -11.91
C ARG A 140 4.16 4.53 -12.79
N MET A 141 4.47 4.69 -14.07
CA MET A 141 4.42 3.60 -15.06
C MET A 141 3.03 2.97 -15.21
N VAL A 142 1.97 3.69 -14.80
CA VAL A 142 0.58 3.29 -15.01
C VAL A 142 0.04 4.03 -16.21
N SER A 143 -0.46 3.30 -17.21
CA SER A 143 -1.00 3.86 -18.45
C SER A 143 -2.37 3.27 -18.78
N LYS A 144 -3.22 4.07 -19.41
CA LYS A 144 -4.46 3.62 -20.01
C LYS A 144 -4.19 3.28 -21.47
N LEU A 145 -4.49 2.07 -21.84
CA LEU A 145 -4.41 1.55 -23.20
C LEU A 145 -5.80 1.68 -23.82
N ASN A 146 -6.00 2.66 -24.67
CA ASN A 146 -7.31 2.95 -25.26
C ASN A 146 -7.62 2.06 -26.46
N ASP A 147 -6.60 1.62 -27.18
CA ASP A 147 -6.63 0.89 -28.43
C ASP A 147 -5.34 0.11 -28.65
N LYS A 148 -5.25 -0.60 -29.77
CA LYS A 148 -4.10 -1.41 -30.14
C LYS A 148 -2.82 -0.58 -30.28
N ASP A 149 -2.90 0.58 -30.94
CA ASP A 149 -1.74 1.42 -31.23
C ASP A 149 -1.11 1.95 -29.94
N SER A 150 -1.95 2.45 -29.01
CA SER A 150 -1.50 2.90 -27.69
C SER A 150 -0.89 1.75 -26.87
N ALA A 151 -1.43 0.53 -27.01
CA ALA A 151 -0.91 -0.66 -26.33
C ALA A 151 0.46 -1.06 -26.87
N GLU A 152 0.61 -1.15 -28.20
CA GLU A 152 1.88 -1.49 -28.86
C GLU A 152 2.99 -0.54 -28.44
N GLY A 153 2.76 0.77 -28.49
CA GLY A 153 3.75 1.78 -28.10
C GLY A 153 4.20 1.67 -26.62
N VAL A 154 3.24 1.43 -25.70
CA VAL A 154 3.57 1.28 -24.27
C VAL A 154 4.29 -0.03 -23.99
N ILE A 155 3.86 -1.15 -24.57
CA ILE A 155 4.47 -2.46 -24.37
C ILE A 155 5.87 -2.50 -24.99
N GLU A 156 6.06 -1.98 -26.20
CA GLU A 156 7.37 -1.90 -26.85
C GLU A 156 8.37 -1.06 -26.03
N SER A 157 7.91 0.07 -25.48
CA SER A 157 8.76 0.87 -24.56
C SER A 157 9.24 0.07 -23.36
N ARG A 158 8.43 -0.85 -22.82
CA ARG A 158 8.78 -1.67 -21.66
C ARG A 158 9.77 -2.79 -21.99
N GLU A 159 9.82 -3.26 -23.24
CA GLU A 159 10.79 -4.26 -23.69
C GLU A 159 12.25 -3.79 -23.51
N SER A 160 12.49 -2.48 -23.62
CA SER A 160 13.81 -1.89 -23.41
C SER A 160 14.11 -1.55 -21.94
N MET A 161 13.17 -1.78 -21.02
CA MET A 161 13.34 -1.51 -19.59
C MET A 161 13.85 -2.73 -18.82
N HIS A 162 14.09 -2.52 -17.51
CA HIS A 162 14.46 -3.60 -16.61
C HIS A 162 13.40 -4.73 -16.64
N PRO A 163 13.77 -6.02 -16.57
CA PRO A 163 12.87 -7.18 -16.65
C PRO A 163 11.64 -7.12 -15.73
N ALA A 164 11.73 -6.42 -14.60
CA ALA A 164 10.59 -6.20 -13.70
C ALA A 164 9.41 -5.46 -14.37
N TYR A 165 9.65 -4.72 -15.47
CA TYR A 165 8.61 -4.01 -16.24
C TYR A 165 8.11 -4.80 -17.45
N GLN A 166 8.72 -5.94 -17.73
CA GLN A 166 8.31 -6.87 -18.80
C GLN A 166 7.29 -7.93 -18.32
N MET A 167 6.79 -7.76 -17.10
CA MET A 167 5.61 -8.44 -16.59
C MET A 167 4.41 -7.51 -16.76
N TYR A 168 3.53 -7.85 -17.68
CA TYR A 168 2.43 -7.00 -18.13
C TYR A 168 1.17 -7.32 -17.34
N PHE A 169 0.96 -6.59 -16.24
CA PHE A 169 -0.25 -6.68 -15.45
C PHE A 169 -1.29 -5.72 -16.00
N LEU A 170 -2.35 -6.29 -16.60
CA LEU A 170 -3.39 -5.60 -17.35
C LEU A 170 -4.70 -5.71 -16.59
N GLU A 171 -5.27 -4.59 -16.20
CA GLU A 171 -6.57 -4.53 -15.50
C GLU A 171 -7.64 -3.89 -16.38
N GLU A 172 -8.90 -4.24 -16.12
CA GLU A 172 -10.03 -3.50 -16.69
C GLU A 172 -9.99 -2.02 -16.29
N PHE A 173 -10.49 -1.16 -17.17
CA PHE A 173 -10.77 0.22 -16.82
C PHE A 173 -12.14 0.29 -16.14
N VAL A 174 -12.16 0.29 -14.80
CA VAL A 174 -13.38 0.33 -14.01
C VAL A 174 -14.14 1.62 -14.23
N GLN A 175 -15.39 1.51 -14.70
CA GLN A 175 -16.32 2.64 -14.81
C GLN A 175 -16.79 3.03 -13.40
N ARG A 176 -16.49 4.26 -12.98
CA ARG A 176 -16.70 4.75 -11.64
C ARG A 176 -16.82 6.27 -11.61
N PRO A 177 -17.33 6.87 -10.54
CA PRO A 177 -17.20 8.31 -10.29
C PRO A 177 -15.72 8.74 -10.36
N PRO A 178 -15.41 10.01 -10.68
CA PRO A 178 -14.03 10.51 -10.79
C PRO A 178 -13.34 10.59 -9.42
N ARG A 179 -13.48 9.56 -8.61
CA ARG A 179 -12.90 9.43 -7.28
C ARG A 179 -12.58 7.99 -6.95
N ASP A 180 -11.76 7.78 -5.94
CA ASP A 180 -11.56 6.52 -5.25
C ASP A 180 -11.55 6.71 -3.74
N ILE A 181 -11.58 5.61 -3.00
CA ILE A 181 -11.56 5.61 -1.53
C ILE A 181 -10.18 5.15 -1.06
N ARG A 182 -9.59 5.91 -0.12
CA ARG A 182 -8.45 5.49 0.71
C ARG A 182 -8.95 5.29 2.13
N ALA A 183 -8.96 4.02 2.59
CA ALA A 183 -9.23 3.66 3.96
C ALA A 183 -7.94 3.28 4.70
N ILE A 184 -7.79 3.70 5.96
CA ILE A 184 -6.68 3.29 6.83
C ILE A 184 -7.21 2.26 7.82
N VAL A 185 -6.64 1.07 7.79
CA VAL A 185 -6.97 -0.02 8.70
C VAL A 185 -5.86 -0.18 9.73
N ILE A 186 -6.22 -0.21 11.00
CA ILE A 186 -5.32 -0.45 12.14
C ILE A 186 -5.91 -1.58 12.98
N GLY A 187 -5.22 -2.71 13.08
CA GLY A 187 -5.79 -3.90 13.69
C GLY A 187 -7.08 -4.31 12.96
N ASP A 188 -8.17 -4.44 13.69
CA ASP A 188 -9.47 -4.87 13.17
C ASP A 188 -10.49 -3.72 13.04
N THR A 189 -10.02 -2.49 12.83
CA THR A 189 -10.87 -1.32 12.66
C THR A 189 -10.41 -0.43 11.52
N VAL A 190 -11.35 0.24 10.85
CA VAL A 190 -11.04 1.32 9.90
C VAL A 190 -10.93 2.64 10.67
N ALA A 191 -9.70 3.09 10.88
CA ALA A 191 -9.39 4.31 11.63
C ALA A 191 -9.85 5.60 10.94
N GLY A 192 -10.10 5.55 9.63
CA GLY A 192 -10.65 6.65 8.85
C GLY A 192 -10.58 6.38 7.35
N ALA A 193 -11.46 7.03 6.60
CA ALA A 193 -11.50 6.94 5.15
C ALA A 193 -11.74 8.30 4.49
N ILE A 194 -11.22 8.47 3.29
CA ILE A 194 -11.41 9.65 2.44
C ILE A 194 -11.69 9.26 1.00
N TYR A 195 -12.45 10.08 0.31
CA TYR A 195 -12.47 10.13 -1.14
C TYR A 195 -11.26 10.92 -1.63
N ARG A 196 -10.57 10.39 -2.63
CA ARG A 196 -9.58 11.12 -3.41
C ARG A 196 -10.24 11.46 -4.74
N VAL A 197 -10.58 12.74 -4.91
CA VAL A 197 -11.33 13.22 -6.08
C VAL A 197 -10.34 13.75 -7.11
N SER A 198 -10.44 13.28 -8.36
CA SER A 198 -9.63 13.80 -9.46
C SER A 198 -10.24 15.07 -10.03
N ASN A 199 -9.39 15.97 -10.55
CA ASN A 199 -9.86 17.08 -11.38
C ASN A 199 -10.37 16.54 -12.74
N ASP A 200 -11.40 17.17 -13.30
CA ASP A 200 -12.26 16.71 -14.42
C ASP A 200 -11.56 16.13 -15.67
N ALA A 201 -10.27 16.36 -15.85
CA ALA A 201 -9.51 15.88 -17.01
C ALA A 201 -8.69 14.62 -16.77
N ASN A 202 -8.61 14.10 -15.52
CA ASN A 202 -7.70 13.02 -15.18
C ASN A 202 -8.44 11.82 -14.56
N TRP A 203 -8.31 10.65 -15.16
CA TRP A 203 -8.83 9.40 -14.62
C TRP A 203 -8.04 8.88 -13.41
N LYS A 204 -6.80 9.41 -13.19
CA LYS A 204 -5.97 9.11 -12.02
C LYS A 204 -6.39 9.99 -10.85
N THR A 205 -6.69 9.38 -9.72
CA THR A 205 -7.18 10.04 -8.50
C THR A 205 -6.09 10.37 -7.49
N ASN A 206 -4.82 10.14 -7.83
CA ASN A 206 -3.71 10.41 -6.95
C ASN A 206 -3.65 11.91 -6.57
N THR A 207 -3.73 12.23 -5.28
CA THR A 207 -3.70 13.62 -4.77
C THR A 207 -2.44 14.40 -5.14
N HIS A 208 -1.33 13.72 -5.48
CA HIS A 208 -0.12 14.35 -6.03
C HIS A 208 -0.32 15.00 -7.41
N LEU A 209 -1.41 14.66 -8.11
CA LEU A 209 -1.75 15.22 -9.42
C LEU A 209 -2.76 16.39 -9.33
N GLY A 210 -2.95 16.96 -8.13
CA GLY A 210 -3.85 18.12 -7.93
C GLY A 210 -5.29 17.75 -7.55
N GLY A 211 -5.56 16.48 -7.21
CA GLY A 211 -6.85 16.04 -6.69
C GLY A 211 -7.14 16.57 -5.28
N SER A 212 -8.43 16.70 -4.93
CA SER A 212 -8.88 17.01 -3.57
C SER A 212 -9.09 15.75 -2.74
N ALA A 213 -9.18 15.95 -1.42
CA ALA A 213 -9.55 14.90 -0.48
C ALA A 213 -10.81 15.33 0.29
N GLU A 214 -11.80 14.44 0.37
CA GLU A 214 -13.08 14.66 1.04
C GLU A 214 -13.35 13.54 2.03
N ILE A 215 -14.19 13.79 3.05
CA ILE A 215 -14.57 12.75 4.03
C ILE A 215 -15.34 11.64 3.30
N CYS A 216 -14.94 10.39 3.57
CA CYS A 216 -15.70 9.21 3.22
C CYS A 216 -16.22 8.61 4.53
N GLU A 217 -17.53 8.45 4.64
CA GLU A 217 -18.15 7.79 5.79
C GLU A 217 -17.76 6.31 5.82
N VAL A 218 -17.35 5.84 6.98
CA VAL A 218 -17.01 4.42 7.19
C VAL A 218 -18.30 3.65 7.47
N THR A 219 -18.88 3.11 6.42
CA THR A 219 -20.05 2.21 6.54
C THR A 219 -19.63 0.80 6.95
N ASN A 220 -20.56 0.00 7.49
CA ASN A 220 -20.28 -1.40 7.83
C ASN A 220 -19.76 -2.20 6.62
N GLU A 221 -20.29 -1.93 5.40
CA GLU A 221 -19.83 -2.58 4.17
C GLU A 221 -18.36 -2.22 3.84
N LEU A 222 -18.01 -0.92 3.95
CA LEU A 222 -16.64 -0.46 3.72
C LEU A 222 -15.66 -1.04 4.75
N GLU A 223 -16.07 -1.08 6.02
CA GLU A 223 -15.26 -1.65 7.10
C GLU A 223 -15.03 -3.14 6.87
N ASP A 224 -16.08 -3.90 6.63
CA ASP A 224 -16.02 -5.35 6.38
C ASP A 224 -15.09 -5.71 5.22
N ILE A 225 -15.21 -5.03 4.09
CA ILE A 225 -14.37 -5.30 2.92
C ILE A 225 -12.92 -4.92 3.17
N CYS A 226 -12.64 -3.80 3.88
CA CYS A 226 -11.30 -3.37 4.23
C CYS A 226 -10.61 -4.34 5.19
N ILE A 227 -11.32 -4.82 6.22
CA ILE A 227 -10.78 -5.80 7.18
C ILE A 227 -10.52 -7.14 6.48
N LYS A 228 -11.44 -7.63 5.64
CA LYS A 228 -11.23 -8.85 4.85
C LYS A 228 -10.03 -8.70 3.93
N ALA A 229 -9.91 -7.59 3.21
CA ALA A 229 -8.78 -7.31 2.32
C ALA A 229 -7.44 -7.27 3.08
N LYS A 230 -7.36 -6.56 4.21
CA LYS A 230 -6.20 -6.53 5.10
C LYS A 230 -5.78 -7.95 5.52
N ASN A 231 -6.74 -8.79 5.89
CA ASN A 231 -6.46 -10.16 6.34
C ASN A 231 -5.85 -11.04 5.24
N THR A 232 -6.17 -10.82 3.96
CA THR A 232 -5.58 -11.58 2.84
C THR A 232 -4.08 -11.42 2.73
N VAL A 233 -3.56 -10.25 3.08
CA VAL A 233 -2.12 -9.95 3.07
C VAL A 233 -1.49 -10.05 4.46
N GLN A 234 -2.24 -10.51 5.46
CA GLN A 234 -1.82 -10.61 6.87
C GLN A 234 -1.32 -9.25 7.41
N GLY A 235 -1.96 -8.18 6.97
CA GLY A 235 -1.59 -6.82 7.35
C GLY A 235 -2.08 -6.48 8.76
N GLU A 236 -1.36 -5.61 9.45
CA GLU A 236 -1.75 -5.05 10.75
C GLU A 236 -2.12 -3.57 10.63
N ILE A 237 -1.30 -2.79 9.92
CA ILE A 237 -1.56 -1.37 9.63
C ILE A 237 -1.41 -1.18 8.12
N VAL A 238 -2.52 -1.02 7.41
CA VAL A 238 -2.50 -0.89 5.95
C VAL A 238 -3.42 0.22 5.45
N GLY A 239 -3.13 0.70 4.26
CA GLY A 239 -4.08 1.48 3.47
C GLY A 239 -4.75 0.57 2.46
N VAL A 240 -6.06 0.61 2.37
CA VAL A 240 -6.85 -0.09 1.35
C VAL A 240 -7.42 0.93 0.39
N ASP A 241 -7.15 0.73 -0.91
CA ASP A 241 -7.67 1.57 -1.98
C ASP A 241 -8.81 0.86 -2.68
N LEU A 242 -9.97 1.51 -2.74
CA LEU A 242 -11.18 0.97 -3.33
C LEU A 242 -11.74 1.90 -4.40
N MET A 243 -12.45 1.32 -5.35
CA MET A 243 -13.26 2.03 -6.34
C MET A 243 -14.73 1.70 -6.15
N GLU A 244 -15.60 2.67 -6.39
CA GLU A 244 -17.05 2.48 -6.46
C GLU A 244 -17.42 2.12 -7.90
N SER A 245 -17.34 0.83 -8.25
CA SER A 245 -17.69 0.34 -9.58
C SER A 245 -19.20 0.49 -9.84
N ASN A 246 -19.57 0.92 -11.05
CA ASN A 246 -20.97 1.11 -11.41
C ASN A 246 -21.77 -0.21 -11.44
N ASP A 247 -21.10 -1.33 -11.63
CA ASP A 247 -21.70 -2.67 -11.81
C ASP A 247 -21.33 -3.68 -10.72
N LYS A 248 -20.20 -3.48 -10.01
CA LYS A 248 -19.66 -4.44 -9.02
C LYS A 248 -19.73 -3.92 -7.57
N GLY A 249 -20.20 -2.67 -7.34
CA GLY A 249 -20.16 -2.04 -6.02
C GLY A 249 -18.70 -1.68 -5.62
N LEU A 250 -18.35 -1.89 -4.36
CA LEU A 250 -16.99 -1.63 -3.88
C LEU A 250 -16.01 -2.68 -4.39
N VAL A 251 -14.97 -2.27 -5.09
CA VAL A 251 -13.88 -3.14 -5.56
C VAL A 251 -12.54 -2.69 -4.98
N VAL A 252 -11.77 -3.62 -4.41
CA VAL A 252 -10.42 -3.37 -3.88
C VAL A 252 -9.41 -3.49 -5.00
N HIS A 253 -8.61 -2.44 -5.22
CA HIS A 253 -7.62 -2.47 -6.30
C HIS A 253 -6.16 -2.36 -5.83
N GLU A 254 -5.92 -1.96 -4.57
CA GLU A 254 -4.57 -1.90 -4.00
C GLU A 254 -4.61 -1.99 -2.47
N ILE A 255 -3.60 -2.64 -1.88
CA ILE A 255 -3.33 -2.62 -0.44
C ILE A 255 -1.91 -2.09 -0.24
N ASN A 256 -1.76 -1.11 0.64
CA ASN A 256 -0.50 -0.41 0.88
C ASN A 256 0.03 -0.74 2.29
N ASN A 257 1.14 -1.46 2.39
CA ASN A 257 1.78 -1.84 3.65
C ASN A 257 2.51 -0.67 4.36
N THR A 258 2.84 0.40 3.63
CA THR A 258 3.41 1.64 4.18
C THR A 258 2.52 2.81 3.76
N THR A 259 1.32 2.85 4.35
CA THR A 259 0.28 3.77 3.91
C THR A 259 0.60 5.23 4.22
N GLU A 260 0.24 6.13 3.30
CA GLU A 260 0.17 7.58 3.52
C GLU A 260 -1.17 7.92 4.17
N PHE A 261 -1.14 8.62 5.29
CA PHE A 261 -2.34 8.94 6.07
C PHE A 261 -2.55 10.45 6.31
N ARG A 262 -1.63 11.31 5.88
CA ARG A 262 -1.69 12.76 6.12
C ARG A 262 -3.01 13.41 5.69
N ASN A 263 -3.55 13.00 4.52
CA ASN A 263 -4.80 13.54 4.02
C ASN A 263 -6.00 13.02 4.83
N VAL A 264 -5.96 11.78 5.31
CA VAL A 264 -6.99 11.24 6.21
C VAL A 264 -7.01 12.04 7.51
N VAL A 265 -5.86 12.22 8.15
CA VAL A 265 -5.74 13.07 9.36
C VAL A 265 -6.28 14.48 9.12
N LYS A 266 -5.87 15.12 8.00
CA LYS A 266 -6.27 16.49 7.67
C LYS A 266 -7.78 16.64 7.48
N VAL A 267 -8.42 15.68 6.83
CA VAL A 267 -9.83 15.77 6.41
C VAL A 267 -10.76 15.26 7.50
N THR A 268 -10.41 14.17 8.19
CA THR A 268 -11.27 13.57 9.23
C THR A 268 -11.04 14.14 10.62
N GLY A 269 -9.86 14.70 10.89
CA GLY A 269 -9.44 15.10 12.23
C GLY A 269 -9.04 13.93 13.14
N ASN A 270 -9.10 12.69 12.66
CA ASN A 270 -8.75 11.51 13.45
C ASN A 270 -7.25 11.43 13.71
N ASP A 271 -6.85 11.13 14.93
CA ASP A 271 -5.44 10.99 15.32
C ASP A 271 -4.89 9.61 14.91
N ILE A 272 -4.80 9.39 13.58
CA ILE A 272 -4.27 8.15 13.00
C ILE A 272 -2.87 7.81 13.54
N PRO A 273 -1.92 8.78 13.65
CA PRO A 273 -0.59 8.48 14.19
C PRO A 273 -0.63 7.95 15.62
N ALA A 274 -1.46 8.53 16.51
CA ALA A 274 -1.60 8.04 17.88
C ALA A 274 -2.16 6.62 17.90
N GLN A 275 -3.21 6.34 17.11
CA GLN A 275 -3.79 5.00 17.00
C GLN A 275 -2.77 3.96 16.53
N MET A 276 -1.89 4.31 15.57
CA MET A 276 -0.81 3.42 15.12
C MET A 276 0.17 3.10 16.25
N LEU A 277 0.60 4.12 17.02
CA LEU A 277 1.53 3.94 18.13
C LEU A 277 0.90 3.14 19.27
N ASP A 278 -0.35 3.43 19.64
CA ASP A 278 -1.11 2.68 20.64
C ASP A 278 -1.30 1.21 20.23
N TYR A 279 -1.57 0.95 18.95
CA TYR A 279 -1.66 -0.41 18.44
C TYR A 279 -0.34 -1.19 18.65
N LEU A 280 0.81 -0.60 18.30
CA LEU A 280 2.10 -1.26 18.52
C LEU A 280 2.40 -1.49 20.01
N LYS A 281 2.09 -0.52 20.86
CA LYS A 281 2.29 -0.63 22.31
C LYS A 281 1.46 -1.75 22.92
N ASN A 282 0.19 -1.87 22.52
CA ASN A 282 -0.77 -2.81 23.11
C ASN A 282 -0.64 -4.24 22.54
N SER A 283 -0.18 -4.39 21.31
CA SER A 283 -0.01 -5.70 20.66
C SER A 283 1.31 -6.41 21.01
N SER A 284 2.08 -5.86 21.94
CA SER A 284 3.34 -6.43 22.47
C SER A 284 3.14 -7.45 23.60
N ARG A 285 1.88 -7.72 23.94
CA ARG A 285 1.55 -8.60 25.09
C ARG A 285 1.11 -9.98 24.63
#